data_5b5f628910ea671c4cf562b880b6ba8b
#
_entry.id   5b5f628910ea671c4cf562b880b6ba8b
#
_cell.length_a   1.000
_cell.length_b   1.000
_cell.length_c   1.000
_cell.angle_alpha   90.00
_cell.angle_beta   90.00
_cell.angle_gamma   90.00
#
_symmetry.space_group_name_H-M   'P 1'
#
loop_
_entity.id
_entity.type
_entity.pdbx_description
1 polymer ?
#
loop_
_entity_poly.entity_id
_entity_poly.type
_entity_poly.pdbx_seq_one_letter_code
_entity_poly.pdbx_strand_id
1 'polypeptide(L)'
;IFAVPMAEVIELYKHHGTHEQFHAEIKTDLDLERLPSGKFDTNDCLLHLASFAYNCLRLLGQLGLTGEIAPIRHPAKRRRLKTVLQEIMYRAAKFVEHARRLVLDFGRNFADHVKVFVALQDRLLRAASP
;
A
#
# COMPACT_ATOMS: atom_id res chain seq x y z
N ILE A 1 -36.51 -7.24 21.52
CA ILE A 1 -35.95 -6.85 20.20
C ILE A 1 -35.46 -5.43 20.37
N PHE A 2 -34.16 -5.23 20.45
CA PHE A 2 -33.55 -3.89 20.49
C PHE A 2 -33.71 -3.27 19.09
N ALA A 3 -34.53 -2.23 18.99
CA ALA A 3 -34.67 -1.48 17.74
C ALA A 3 -33.43 -0.58 17.58
N VAL A 4 -32.53 -0.92 16.67
CA VAL A 4 -31.41 -0.05 16.32
C VAL A 4 -31.96 1.14 15.53
N PRO A 5 -31.60 2.38 15.88
CA PRO A 5 -32.04 3.58 15.15
C PRO A 5 -31.64 3.50 13.67
N MET A 6 -32.50 3.98 12.77
CA MET A 6 -32.25 3.94 11.31
C MET A 6 -30.92 4.61 10.92
N ALA A 7 -30.55 5.71 11.59
CA ALA A 7 -29.30 6.42 11.36
C ALA A 7 -28.07 5.53 11.65
N GLU A 8 -28.12 4.72 12.70
CA GLU A 8 -27.05 3.79 13.06
C GLU A 8 -26.95 2.64 12.06
N VAL A 9 -28.07 2.13 11.57
CA VAL A 9 -28.10 1.10 10.51
C VAL A 9 -27.46 1.64 9.23
N ILE A 10 -27.76 2.87 8.82
CA ILE A 10 -27.18 3.51 7.65
C ILE A 10 -25.67 3.70 7.82
N GLU A 11 -25.19 4.06 9.00
CA GLU A 11 -23.77 4.24 9.27
C GLU A 11 -23.01 2.89 9.23
N LEU A 12 -23.59 1.86 9.85
CA LEU A 12 -23.06 0.48 9.76
C LEU A 12 -22.99 0.00 8.30
N TYR A 13 -24.00 0.29 7.50
CA TYR A 13 -24.02 -0.09 6.08
C TYR A 13 -22.95 0.64 5.25
N LYS A 14 -22.72 1.93 5.53
CA LYS A 14 -21.60 2.67 4.88
C LYS A 14 -20.24 2.07 5.23
N HIS A 15 -20.04 1.61 6.47
CA HIS A 15 -18.82 0.92 6.87
C HIS A 15 -18.63 -0.43 6.16
N HIS A 16 -19.72 -1.13 5.84
CA HIS A 16 -19.68 -2.40 5.10
C HIS A 16 -19.04 -2.24 3.71
N GLY A 17 -19.35 -1.18 2.97
CA GLY A 17 -18.73 -0.89 1.68
C GLY A 17 -17.20 -0.72 1.73
N THR A 18 -16.66 -0.33 2.88
CA THR A 18 -15.20 -0.24 3.09
C THR A 18 -14.57 -1.63 3.17
N HIS A 19 -15.23 -2.60 3.79
CA HIS A 19 -14.78 -4.00 3.86
C HIS A 19 -14.74 -4.63 2.47
N GLU A 20 -15.76 -4.38 1.64
CA GLU A 20 -15.78 -4.89 0.26
C GLU A 20 -14.60 -4.38 -0.56
N GLN A 21 -14.23 -3.11 -0.39
CA GLN A 21 -13.03 -2.55 -1.04
C GLN A 21 -11.76 -3.25 -0.58
N PHE A 22 -11.61 -3.57 0.69
CA PHE A 22 -10.45 -4.29 1.20
C PHE A 22 -10.38 -5.71 0.64
N HIS A 23 -11.49 -6.41 0.61
CA HIS A 23 -11.56 -7.74 0.00
C HIS A 23 -11.22 -7.71 -1.50
N ALA A 24 -11.72 -6.71 -2.24
CA ALA A 24 -11.39 -6.53 -3.64
C ALA A 24 -9.90 -6.25 -3.86
N GLU A 25 -9.27 -5.43 -3.01
CA GLU A 25 -7.84 -5.16 -3.08
C GLU A 25 -6.99 -6.39 -2.79
N ILE A 26 -7.35 -7.20 -1.78
CA ILE A 26 -6.65 -8.45 -1.47
C ILE A 26 -6.79 -9.44 -2.63
N LYS A 27 -7.98 -9.60 -3.18
CA LYS A 27 -8.22 -10.51 -4.29
C LYS A 27 -7.50 -10.09 -5.56
N THR A 28 -7.71 -8.84 -6.00
CA THR A 28 -7.28 -8.38 -7.33
C THR A 28 -5.91 -7.71 -7.33
N ASP A 29 -5.60 -6.89 -6.32
CA ASP A 29 -4.36 -6.11 -6.32
C ASP A 29 -3.18 -6.92 -5.76
N LEU A 30 -3.42 -7.90 -4.87
CA LEU A 30 -2.45 -8.88 -4.39
C LEU A 30 -2.54 -10.25 -5.08
N ASP A 31 -3.42 -10.40 -6.09
CA ASP A 31 -3.59 -11.63 -6.89
C ASP A 31 -3.91 -12.88 -6.05
N LEU A 32 -4.69 -12.70 -4.97
CA LEU A 32 -5.09 -13.78 -4.07
C LEU A 32 -6.51 -14.32 -4.33
N GLU A 33 -7.06 -14.06 -5.51
CA GLU A 33 -8.33 -14.65 -5.92
C GLU A 33 -8.25 -16.16 -6.01
N ARG A 34 -7.07 -16.68 -6.40
CA ARG A 34 -6.78 -18.12 -6.43
C ARG A 34 -5.59 -18.43 -5.53
N LEU A 35 -5.85 -19.22 -4.51
CA LEU A 35 -4.80 -19.68 -3.61
C LEU A 35 -3.90 -20.71 -4.31
N PRO A 36 -2.58 -20.65 -4.14
CA PRO A 36 -1.61 -21.41 -4.93
C PRO A 36 -1.52 -22.88 -4.56
N SER A 37 -2.12 -23.32 -3.45
CA SER A 37 -1.98 -24.67 -2.93
C SER A 37 -3.34 -25.33 -2.67
N GLY A 38 -3.40 -26.65 -2.83
CA GLY A 38 -4.51 -27.47 -2.35
C GLY A 38 -4.44 -27.79 -0.84
N LYS A 39 -3.39 -27.35 -0.12
CA LYS A 39 -3.18 -27.60 1.30
C LYS A 39 -3.66 -26.43 2.13
N PHE A 40 -4.50 -26.69 3.12
CA PHE A 40 -5.06 -25.67 4.00
C PHE A 40 -3.99 -24.87 4.71
N ASP A 41 -3.05 -25.52 5.41
CA ASP A 41 -2.01 -24.88 6.22
C ASP A 41 -1.11 -23.95 5.39
N THR A 42 -0.81 -24.34 4.14
CA THR A 42 -0.01 -23.50 3.22
C THR A 42 -0.77 -22.25 2.84
N ASN A 43 -2.05 -22.36 2.55
CA ASN A 43 -2.89 -21.23 2.19
C ASN A 43 -3.14 -20.32 3.39
N ASP A 44 -3.32 -20.88 4.57
CA ASP A 44 -3.47 -20.12 5.82
C ASP A 44 -2.21 -19.26 6.09
N CYS A 45 -1.04 -19.85 6.04
CA CYS A 45 0.23 -19.12 6.15
C CYS A 45 0.36 -18.00 5.10
N LEU A 46 0.00 -18.29 3.84
CA LEU A 46 0.03 -17.29 2.77
C LEU A 46 -0.91 -16.13 3.05
N LEU A 47 -2.13 -16.39 3.52
CA LEU A 47 -3.11 -15.34 3.84
C LEU A 47 -2.64 -14.44 4.98
N HIS A 48 -1.97 -15.00 6.00
CA HIS A 48 -1.37 -14.22 7.08
C HIS A 48 -0.24 -13.33 6.57
N LEU A 49 0.66 -13.85 5.73
CA LEU A 49 1.73 -13.05 5.10
C LEU A 49 1.17 -11.96 4.19
N ALA A 50 0.14 -12.27 3.41
CA ALA A 50 -0.52 -11.31 2.55
C ALA A 50 -1.22 -10.21 3.35
N SER A 51 -1.85 -10.53 4.46
CA SER A 51 -2.46 -9.55 5.37
C SER A 51 -1.42 -8.61 5.98
N PHE A 52 -0.26 -9.14 6.35
CA PHE A 52 0.86 -8.33 6.82
C PHE A 52 1.38 -7.40 5.70
N ALA A 53 1.65 -7.93 4.51
CA ALA A 53 2.09 -7.17 3.36
C ALA A 53 1.07 -6.08 2.97
N TYR A 54 -0.23 -6.41 3.01
CA TYR A 54 -1.32 -5.47 2.79
C TYR A 54 -1.23 -4.27 3.74
N ASN A 55 -1.07 -4.53 5.04
CA ASN A 55 -0.98 -3.48 6.06
C ASN A 55 0.26 -2.59 5.85
N CYS A 56 1.42 -3.19 5.51
CA CYS A 56 2.63 -2.44 5.19
C CYS A 56 2.43 -1.52 3.97
N LEU A 57 1.87 -2.06 2.88
CA LEU A 57 1.58 -1.28 1.67
C LEU A 57 0.56 -0.17 1.92
N ARG A 58 -0.45 -0.44 2.75
CA ARG A 58 -1.42 0.57 3.19
C ARG A 58 -0.75 1.72 3.94
N LEU A 59 0.16 1.40 4.87
CA LEU A 59 0.92 2.39 5.62
C LEU A 59 1.80 3.23 4.67
N LEU A 60 2.54 2.60 3.76
CA LEU A 60 3.36 3.28 2.77
C LEU A 60 2.53 4.21 1.88
N GLY A 61 1.38 3.75 1.41
CA GLY A 61 0.45 4.57 0.64
C GLY A 61 -0.09 5.76 1.41
N GLN A 62 -0.42 5.58 2.69
CA GLN A 62 -0.89 6.65 3.56
C GLN A 62 0.19 7.70 3.84
N LEU A 63 1.42 7.27 4.07
CA LEU A 63 2.53 8.16 4.38
C LEU A 63 3.11 8.87 3.15
N GLY A 64 3.12 8.20 1.98
CA GLY A 64 3.83 8.69 0.79
C GLY A 64 2.92 9.26 -0.30
N LEU A 65 1.65 8.84 -0.39
CA LEU A 65 0.80 9.15 -1.55
C LEU A 65 -0.46 9.97 -1.22
N THR A 66 -0.61 10.46 0.01
CA THR A 66 -1.76 11.30 0.42
C THR A 66 -1.36 12.73 0.81
N GLY A 67 -0.06 13.03 0.95
CA GLY A 67 0.44 14.34 1.31
C GLY A 67 0.75 15.24 0.10
N GLU A 68 1.24 16.45 0.38
CA GLU A 68 1.60 17.46 -0.63
C GLU A 68 2.74 17.02 -1.55
N ILE A 69 3.64 16.17 -1.06
CA ILE A 69 4.77 15.64 -1.86
C ILE A 69 4.37 14.46 -2.76
N ALA A 70 3.10 14.03 -2.70
CA ALA A 70 2.64 12.90 -3.49
C ALA A 70 2.74 13.22 -4.99
N PRO A 71 3.30 12.31 -5.82
CA PRO A 71 3.46 12.54 -7.26
C PRO A 71 2.13 12.45 -8.03
N ILE A 72 1.04 12.26 -7.32
CA ILE A 72 -0.31 12.09 -7.87
C ILE A 72 -1.10 13.38 -7.72
N ARG A 73 -1.55 13.95 -8.82
CA ARG A 73 -2.22 15.26 -8.89
C ARG A 73 -3.55 15.35 -8.13
N HIS A 74 -4.26 14.24 -7.97
CA HIS A 74 -5.59 14.27 -7.35
C HIS A 74 -5.49 14.00 -5.85
N PRO A 75 -6.02 14.89 -4.99
CA PRO A 75 -6.06 14.65 -3.56
C PRO A 75 -6.95 13.44 -3.26
N ALA A 76 -6.53 12.62 -2.31
CA ALA A 76 -7.32 11.49 -1.83
C ALA A 76 -6.99 11.21 -0.36
N LYS A 77 -8.03 10.89 0.43
CA LYS A 77 -7.87 10.45 1.82
C LYS A 77 -7.20 9.08 1.91
N ARG A 78 -7.31 8.28 0.87
CA ARG A 78 -6.80 6.92 0.75
C ARG A 78 -6.45 6.61 -0.70
N ARG A 79 -5.35 5.89 -0.93
CA ARG A 79 -4.99 5.34 -2.24
C ARG A 79 -5.32 3.84 -2.29
N ARG A 80 -5.81 3.39 -3.43
CA ARG A 80 -6.01 1.98 -3.70
C ARG A 80 -4.65 1.26 -3.73
N LEU A 81 -4.61 0.00 -3.30
CA LEU A 81 -3.38 -0.77 -3.20
C LEU A 81 -2.64 -0.88 -4.54
N LYS A 82 -3.36 -1.09 -5.63
CA LYS A 82 -2.80 -1.08 -6.99
C LYS A 82 -2.02 0.21 -7.29
N THR A 83 -2.55 1.36 -6.88
CA THR A 83 -1.87 2.65 -7.04
C THR A 83 -0.59 2.70 -6.20
N VAL A 84 -0.62 2.19 -4.97
CA VAL A 84 0.57 2.13 -4.10
C VAL A 84 1.65 1.26 -4.73
N LEU A 85 1.28 0.09 -5.24
CA LEU A 85 2.20 -0.81 -5.95
C LEU A 85 2.81 -0.12 -7.17
N GLN A 86 2.00 0.54 -7.99
CA GLN A 86 2.47 1.20 -9.22
C GLN A 86 3.35 2.42 -8.93
N GLU A 87 3.00 3.24 -7.94
CA GLU A 87 3.71 4.50 -7.67
C GLU A 87 4.94 4.34 -6.77
N ILE A 88 4.98 3.30 -5.93
CA ILE A 88 6.07 3.09 -4.98
C ILE A 88 6.90 1.84 -5.33
N MET A 89 6.26 0.70 -5.63
CA MET A 89 6.96 -0.59 -5.75
C MET A 89 7.43 -0.90 -7.16
N TYR A 90 6.58 -0.71 -8.18
CA TYR A 90 6.87 -1.10 -9.55
C TYR A 90 7.59 0.03 -10.31
N ARG A 91 8.77 0.44 -9.80
CA ARG A 91 9.58 1.46 -10.44
C ARG A 91 10.86 0.85 -11.00
N ALA A 92 11.07 1.04 -12.30
CA ALA A 92 12.28 0.60 -12.95
C ALA A 92 13.46 1.45 -12.48
N ALA A 93 14.55 0.78 -12.12
CA ALA A 93 15.80 1.43 -11.75
C ALA A 93 16.99 0.66 -12.30
N LYS A 94 18.12 1.32 -12.49
CA LYS A 94 19.38 0.72 -12.88
C LYS A 94 20.38 0.80 -11.73
N PHE A 95 21.10 -0.29 -11.49
CA PHE A 95 22.28 -0.23 -10.65
C PHE A 95 23.45 0.30 -11.50
N VAL A 96 24.03 1.41 -11.06
CA VAL A 96 25.19 2.03 -11.69
C VAL A 96 26.31 2.08 -10.67
N GLU A 97 27.46 1.51 -11.02
CA GLU A 97 28.66 1.65 -10.23
C GLU A 97 29.39 2.93 -10.65
N HIS A 98 29.55 3.86 -9.71
CA HIS A 98 30.27 5.09 -9.91
C HIS A 98 31.18 5.38 -8.72
N ALA A 99 32.47 5.60 -8.97
CA ALA A 99 33.47 5.92 -7.94
C ALA A 99 33.46 4.95 -6.74
N ARG A 100 33.37 3.63 -6.97
CA ARG A 100 33.28 2.56 -5.95
C ARG A 100 32.01 2.61 -5.09
N ARG A 101 30.97 3.31 -5.56
CA ARG A 101 29.66 3.35 -4.92
C ARG A 101 28.63 2.74 -5.84
N LEU A 102 27.75 1.92 -5.28
CA LEU A 102 26.59 1.42 -5.97
C LEU A 102 25.46 2.46 -5.86
N VAL A 103 25.04 2.98 -7.00
CA VAL A 103 23.99 4.00 -7.10
C VAL A 103 22.78 3.39 -7.78
N LEU A 104 21.61 3.63 -7.20
CA LEU A 104 20.33 3.26 -7.81
C LEU A 104 19.82 4.46 -8.62
N ASP A 105 19.85 4.33 -9.95
CA ASP A 105 19.40 5.36 -10.88
C ASP A 105 17.96 5.07 -11.34
N PHE A 106 17.03 5.93 -10.96
CA PHE A 106 15.62 5.87 -11.38
C PHE A 106 15.32 6.65 -12.66
N GLY A 107 16.31 7.33 -13.23
CA GLY A 107 16.12 8.20 -14.38
C GLY A 107 15.40 9.52 -14.05
N ARG A 108 15.47 10.48 -14.99
CA ARG A 108 14.98 11.86 -14.77
C ARG A 108 13.46 11.96 -14.59
N ASN A 109 12.70 11.06 -15.20
CA ASN A 109 11.23 11.09 -15.16
C ASN A 109 10.63 10.69 -13.81
N PHE A 110 11.43 10.19 -12.88
CA PHE A 110 10.98 9.69 -11.58
C PHE A 110 11.45 10.55 -10.39
N ALA A 111 11.92 11.77 -10.65
CA ALA A 111 12.44 12.65 -9.61
C ALA A 111 11.45 12.87 -8.45
N ASP A 112 10.15 13.04 -8.74
CA ASP A 112 9.12 13.23 -7.71
C ASP A 112 8.84 11.96 -6.90
N HIS A 113 8.94 10.78 -7.54
CA HIS A 113 8.82 9.50 -6.84
C HIS A 113 10.02 9.25 -5.92
N VAL A 114 11.23 9.63 -6.34
CA VAL A 114 12.44 9.54 -5.49
C VAL A 114 12.29 10.43 -4.26
N LYS A 115 11.74 11.63 -4.38
CA LYS A 115 11.46 12.50 -3.23
C LYS A 115 10.52 11.82 -2.21
N VAL A 116 9.49 11.13 -2.70
CA VAL A 116 8.58 10.35 -1.84
C VAL A 116 9.31 9.22 -1.14
N PHE A 117 10.17 8.49 -1.85
CA PHE A 117 10.99 7.42 -1.28
C PHE A 117 11.88 7.92 -0.14
N VAL A 118 12.63 9.01 -0.37
CA VAL A 118 13.50 9.61 0.64
C VAL A 118 12.70 10.09 1.84
N ALA A 119 11.57 10.77 1.61
CA ALA A 119 10.70 11.24 2.68
C ALA A 119 10.08 10.09 3.51
N LEU A 120 9.72 8.98 2.86
CA LEU A 120 9.25 7.77 3.53
C LEU A 120 10.36 7.15 4.39
N GLN A 121 11.57 7.02 3.84
CA GLN A 121 12.73 6.49 4.56
C GLN A 121 13.01 7.33 5.81
N ASP A 122 13.07 8.65 5.68
CA ASP A 122 13.30 9.55 6.80
C ASP A 122 12.23 9.43 7.89
N ARG A 123 10.95 9.32 7.50
CA ARG A 123 9.85 9.14 8.45
C ARG A 123 9.94 7.82 9.19
N LEU A 124 10.23 6.73 8.48
CA LEU A 124 10.35 5.40 9.08
C LEU A 124 11.57 5.32 10.02
N LEU A 125 12.71 5.89 9.63
CA LEU A 125 13.91 5.94 10.47
C LEU A 125 13.66 6.74 11.76
N ARG A 126 13.01 7.90 11.67
CA ARG A 126 12.65 8.70 12.87
C ARG A 126 11.67 7.98 13.78
N ALA A 127 10.71 7.25 13.22
CA ALA A 127 9.76 6.47 14.02
C ALA A 127 10.39 5.24 14.69
N ALA A 128 11.50 4.72 14.15
CA ALA A 128 12.25 3.60 14.70
C ALA A 128 13.35 4.03 15.69
N SER A 129 13.63 5.32 15.79
CA SER A 129 14.61 5.85 16.75
C SER A 129 13.94 6.01 18.12
N PRO A 130 14.51 5.46 19.21
CA PRO A 130 13.94 5.55 20.56
C PRO A 130 13.96 6.97 21.11
#